data_fd05b4fc59446f7aeec265e4a43198eb
#
_entry.id   fd05b4fc59446f7aeec265e4a43198eb
#
_cell.length_a   1.000
_cell.length_b   1.000
_cell.length_c   1.000
_cell.angle_alpha   90.00
_cell.angle_beta   90.00
_cell.angle_gamma   90.00
#
_symmetry.space_group_name_H-M   'P 1'
#
loop_
_entity.id
_entity.type
_entity.pdbx_description
1 polymer ?
#
loop_
_entity_poly.entity_id
_entity_poly.type
_entity_poly.pdbx_seq_one_letter_code
_entity_poly.pdbx_strand_id
1 'polypeptide(L)'
;MKRTAMFGAGSMMLAAALAAMPAGAGAQGAEEKKTLLVAESFTGGSVADPNFESHNACLTAAAELLGEDEFDSCADQSTGPVPASGKSPGYLQLTDAAKYDFGGVLYDKALRNQGGIEVTFAQYQYGGTGADGISFFIVDGDTDLDEVGAYGGSLGYAQIESRQGDMPGVEGGYLGLGLDAWGNFSADTEGRGTGCPEEHRAPGHLRTGANRAPDNVALRGPGDGMEGYCLLATTATDEKIGTHPRGDLYGTDFPESLEMPTLAEAKRLVKLKITDDAEPTVTVDVDFMQGDGWHRVLETRVPHEAPDTFKFGFASSTGGATDVHLIRHLRVETFA
;
A
#
# COMPACT_ATOMS: atom_id res chain seq x y z
N MET A 1 -87.09 -11.39 -25.92
CA MET A 1 -87.27 -11.20 -27.39
C MET A 1 -85.92 -10.87 -28.04
N LYS A 2 -85.59 -11.74 -29.05
CA LYS A 2 -84.65 -11.42 -30.18
C LYS A 2 -83.18 -11.06 -29.76
N ARG A 3 -82.16 -11.61 -30.33
CA ARG A 3 -81.79 -12.62 -31.30
C ARG A 3 -80.26 -12.65 -31.36
N THR A 4 -79.71 -13.81 -31.37
CA THR A 4 -78.41 -14.30 -31.81
C THR A 4 -77.76 -13.54 -32.96
N ALA A 5 -76.44 -13.40 -32.89
CA ALA A 5 -75.54 -13.48 -34.02
C ALA A 5 -74.13 -13.91 -33.58
N MET A 6 -73.74 -15.10 -34.02
CA MET A 6 -72.39 -15.63 -34.06
C MET A 6 -71.65 -15.01 -35.25
N PHE A 7 -70.37 -14.59 -34.98
CA PHE A 7 -69.39 -14.57 -36.09
C PHE A 7 -68.04 -15.06 -35.50
N GLY A 8 -67.57 -16.14 -36.07
CA GLY A 8 -66.26 -16.65 -35.81
C GLY A 8 -65.21 -15.90 -36.60
N ALA A 9 -64.06 -15.77 -36.02
CA ALA A 9 -62.87 -15.33 -36.71
C ALA A 9 -61.68 -16.16 -36.29
N GLY A 10 -60.99 -16.68 -37.25
CA GLY A 10 -59.95 -17.69 -37.13
C GLY A 10 -58.68 -17.21 -36.47
N SER A 11 -58.11 -18.15 -35.74
CA SER A 11 -56.78 -18.02 -35.16
C SER A 11 -55.70 -18.12 -36.27
N MET A 12 -54.99 -17.05 -36.53
CA MET A 12 -53.72 -17.09 -37.22
C MET A 12 -52.61 -17.27 -36.17
N MET A 13 -52.03 -18.46 -36.11
CA MET A 13 -50.80 -18.71 -35.36
C MET A 13 -49.62 -18.11 -36.15
N LEU A 14 -49.04 -17.06 -35.59
CA LEU A 14 -47.75 -16.55 -36.04
C LEU A 14 -46.66 -17.33 -35.30
N ALA A 15 -45.96 -18.22 -35.97
CA ALA A 15 -44.77 -18.88 -35.45
C ALA A 15 -43.62 -17.88 -35.46
N ALA A 16 -43.24 -17.38 -34.29
CA ALA A 16 -42.01 -16.59 -34.10
C ALA A 16 -40.82 -17.56 -34.01
N ALA A 17 -40.01 -17.59 -35.05
CA ALA A 17 -38.72 -18.28 -35.03
C ALA A 17 -37.76 -17.50 -34.10
N LEU A 18 -37.49 -18.00 -32.91
CA LEU A 18 -36.36 -17.56 -32.10
C LEU A 18 -35.05 -17.99 -32.78
N ALA A 19 -34.37 -17.05 -33.40
CA ALA A 19 -32.97 -17.25 -33.79
C ALA A 19 -32.11 -17.30 -32.50
N ALA A 20 -31.60 -18.47 -32.18
CA ALA A 20 -30.58 -18.61 -31.14
C ALA A 20 -29.31 -17.88 -31.63
N MET A 21 -28.97 -16.72 -30.99
CA MET A 21 -27.66 -16.11 -31.13
C MET A 21 -26.65 -17.06 -30.46
N PRO A 22 -25.50 -17.33 -31.11
CA PRO A 22 -24.44 -18.04 -30.43
C PRO A 22 -23.96 -17.19 -29.24
N ALA A 23 -23.89 -17.83 -28.05
CA ALA A 23 -23.25 -17.22 -26.88
C ALA A 23 -21.84 -16.82 -27.30
N GLY A 24 -21.57 -15.52 -27.22
CA GLY A 24 -20.24 -14.99 -27.47
C GLY A 24 -19.24 -15.74 -26.59
N ALA A 25 -18.25 -16.35 -27.22
CA ALA A 25 -17.08 -16.85 -26.52
C ALA A 25 -16.48 -15.66 -25.77
N GLY A 26 -16.58 -15.67 -24.45
CA GLY A 26 -15.88 -14.72 -23.62
C GLY A 26 -14.41 -14.82 -24.01
N ALA A 27 -13.84 -13.70 -24.43
CA ALA A 27 -12.40 -13.60 -24.62
C ALA A 27 -11.77 -13.96 -23.26
N GLN A 28 -11.23 -15.15 -23.15
CA GLN A 28 -10.25 -15.47 -22.11
C GLN A 28 -9.08 -14.53 -22.41
N GLY A 29 -8.95 -13.45 -21.59
CA GLY A 29 -7.79 -12.61 -21.64
C GLY A 29 -6.57 -13.52 -21.52
N ALA A 30 -5.63 -13.40 -22.47
CA ALA A 30 -4.37 -14.11 -22.37
C ALA A 30 -3.77 -13.73 -21.00
N GLU A 31 -3.44 -14.72 -20.19
CA GLU A 31 -2.79 -14.51 -18.91
C GLU A 31 -1.46 -13.79 -19.22
N GLU A 32 -1.31 -12.56 -18.71
CA GLU A 32 -0.10 -11.77 -18.92
C GLU A 32 1.08 -12.57 -18.39
N LYS A 33 2.07 -12.81 -19.25
CA LYS A 33 3.27 -13.55 -18.87
C LYS A 33 4.10 -12.69 -17.93
N LYS A 34 4.30 -13.16 -16.70
CA LYS A 34 5.09 -12.49 -15.67
C LYS A 34 6.47 -13.12 -15.54
N THR A 35 7.47 -12.30 -15.26
CA THR A 35 8.81 -12.68 -14.87
C THR A 35 9.04 -12.30 -13.41
N LEU A 36 9.33 -13.30 -12.56
CA LEU A 36 9.69 -13.07 -11.18
C LEU A 36 11.08 -12.43 -11.08
N LEU A 37 11.16 -11.27 -10.44
CA LEU A 37 12.41 -10.55 -10.16
C LEU A 37 12.90 -10.84 -8.74
N VAL A 38 12.03 -10.72 -7.74
CA VAL A 38 12.36 -10.97 -6.32
C VAL A 38 11.23 -11.75 -5.66
N ALA A 39 11.60 -12.71 -4.82
CA ALA A 39 10.66 -13.37 -3.90
C ALA A 39 11.32 -13.56 -2.54
N GLU A 40 10.74 -12.98 -1.51
CA GLU A 40 11.17 -13.14 -0.14
C GLU A 40 9.99 -13.45 0.79
N SER A 41 10.11 -14.54 1.52
CA SER A 41 9.04 -14.98 2.41
C SER A 41 9.01 -14.21 3.73
N PHE A 42 10.17 -13.78 4.22
CA PHE A 42 10.42 -13.24 5.55
C PHE A 42 9.96 -14.18 6.69
N THR A 43 9.92 -15.49 6.42
CA THR A 43 9.48 -16.48 7.40
C THR A 43 10.64 -17.21 8.08
N GLY A 44 11.86 -17.05 7.53
CA GLY A 44 13.11 -17.59 8.07
C GLY A 44 13.81 -16.66 9.04
N GLY A 45 14.93 -17.12 9.57
CA GLY A 45 15.84 -16.33 10.42
C GLY A 45 16.90 -15.56 9.63
N SER A 46 16.80 -15.54 8.29
CA SER A 46 17.64 -14.77 7.38
C SER A 46 16.87 -14.52 6.10
N VAL A 47 17.24 -13.48 5.35
CA VAL A 47 16.74 -13.20 3.99
C VAL A 47 17.45 -14.11 2.98
N ALA A 48 16.75 -14.42 1.88
CA ALA A 48 17.30 -15.27 0.82
C ALA A 48 18.20 -14.49 -0.15
N ASP A 49 17.91 -13.20 -0.39
CA ASP A 49 18.68 -12.33 -1.26
C ASP A 49 19.50 -11.33 -0.42
N PRO A 50 20.84 -11.32 -0.55
CA PRO A 50 21.72 -10.44 0.24
C PRO A 50 21.66 -8.96 -0.18
N ASN A 51 20.86 -8.60 -1.20
CA ASN A 51 20.65 -7.20 -1.57
C ASN A 51 19.55 -6.52 -0.73
N PHE A 52 18.93 -7.24 0.21
CA PHE A 52 18.12 -6.64 1.24
C PHE A 52 18.99 -6.08 2.36
N GLU A 53 18.72 -4.86 2.77
CA GLU A 53 19.38 -4.17 3.87
C GLU A 53 18.35 -3.77 4.93
N SER A 54 18.72 -3.92 6.20
CA SER A 54 17.85 -3.59 7.33
C SER A 54 18.20 -2.22 7.89
N HIS A 55 17.19 -1.40 8.12
CA HIS A 55 17.27 -0.15 8.86
C HIS A 55 16.37 -0.24 10.08
N ASN A 56 16.93 -0.75 11.18
CA ASN A 56 16.21 -0.97 12.43
C ASN A 56 15.04 -1.98 12.34
N ALA A 57 14.86 -2.69 11.21
CA ALA A 57 13.92 -3.79 11.09
C ALA A 57 14.58 -5.11 11.50
N CYS A 58 13.80 -6.12 11.89
CA CYS A 58 14.32 -7.39 12.35
C CYS A 58 13.52 -8.59 11.83
N LEU A 59 14.09 -9.78 11.87
CA LEU A 59 13.37 -11.02 11.56
C LEU A 59 12.95 -11.73 12.84
N THR A 60 11.66 -11.92 13.05
CA THR A 60 11.16 -12.56 14.28
C THR A 60 11.60 -14.02 14.41
N ALA A 61 11.98 -14.70 13.32
CA ALA A 61 12.52 -16.05 13.35
C ALA A 61 14.03 -16.12 13.58
N ALA A 62 14.77 -15.00 13.48
CA ALA A 62 16.19 -14.97 13.78
C ALA A 62 16.42 -15.20 15.30
N ALA A 63 17.50 -15.92 15.63
CA ALA A 63 17.81 -16.29 17.00
C ALA A 63 18.98 -15.48 17.59
N GLU A 64 19.76 -14.84 16.74
CA GLU A 64 21.00 -14.15 17.11
C GLU A 64 20.91 -12.65 16.78
N LEU A 65 21.62 -11.85 17.54
CA LEU A 65 21.85 -10.42 17.26
C LEU A 65 23.16 -10.33 16.46
N LEU A 66 23.11 -9.78 15.24
CA LEU A 66 24.25 -9.83 14.30
C LEU A 66 24.97 -8.48 14.13
N GLY A 67 24.29 -7.35 14.06
CA GLY A 67 24.88 -6.03 13.88
C GLY A 67 23.95 -5.05 13.17
N GLU A 68 24.36 -3.78 13.03
CA GLU A 68 23.45 -2.67 12.70
C GLU A 68 22.82 -2.77 11.30
N ASP A 69 23.41 -3.36 10.30
CA ASP A 69 22.89 -3.42 8.93
C ASP A 69 22.38 -4.82 8.53
N GLU A 70 22.38 -5.76 9.46
CA GLU A 70 21.96 -7.13 9.23
C GLU A 70 20.56 -7.39 9.80
N PHE A 71 19.87 -8.41 9.26
CA PHE A 71 18.57 -8.81 9.78
C PHE A 71 18.71 -9.57 11.10
N ASP A 72 18.73 -8.83 12.16
CA ASP A 72 18.86 -9.33 13.53
C ASP A 72 17.61 -10.02 14.07
N SER A 73 17.77 -10.68 15.21
CA SER A 73 16.66 -11.12 16.04
C SER A 73 15.86 -9.95 16.58
N CYS A 74 14.54 -10.06 16.59
CA CYS A 74 13.64 -9.08 17.20
C CYS A 74 13.61 -9.15 18.75
N ALA A 75 14.63 -9.71 19.41
CA ALA A 75 14.61 -9.89 20.85
C ALA A 75 14.51 -8.56 21.63
N ASP A 76 15.11 -7.49 21.10
CA ASP A 76 15.10 -6.17 21.71
C ASP A 76 13.91 -5.29 21.27
N GLN A 77 13.17 -5.70 20.25
CA GLN A 77 11.93 -5.07 19.78
C GLN A 77 10.72 -5.92 20.21
N SER A 78 10.34 -5.82 21.47
CA SER A 78 9.40 -6.72 22.12
C SER A 78 8.24 -6.03 22.84
N THR A 79 7.99 -4.76 22.55
CA THR A 79 6.88 -4.00 23.13
C THR A 79 5.57 -4.36 22.44
N GLY A 80 4.56 -4.70 23.22
CA GLY A 80 3.24 -5.10 22.70
C GLY A 80 3.14 -6.59 22.36
N PRO A 81 2.09 -6.99 21.63
CA PRO A 81 1.84 -8.42 21.32
C PRO A 81 2.64 -8.91 20.10
N VAL A 82 3.96 -8.70 20.10
CA VAL A 82 4.85 -9.14 19.02
C VAL A 82 4.90 -10.66 18.89
N PRO A 83 5.24 -11.21 17.70
CA PRO A 83 5.51 -12.62 17.53
C PRO A 83 6.70 -13.06 18.41
N ALA A 84 6.69 -14.32 18.87
CA ALA A 84 7.79 -14.85 19.68
C ALA A 84 9.09 -14.90 18.86
N SER A 85 10.15 -14.27 19.36
CA SER A 85 11.48 -14.29 18.74
C SER A 85 12.06 -15.71 18.65
N GLY A 86 12.83 -15.98 17.58
CA GLY A 86 13.44 -17.27 17.30
C GLY A 86 12.45 -18.38 16.88
N LYS A 87 11.24 -18.04 16.47
CA LYS A 87 10.21 -19.00 16.06
C LYS A 87 9.88 -18.88 14.58
N SER A 88 10.11 -19.95 13.84
CA SER A 88 9.67 -20.08 12.44
C SER A 88 8.30 -20.81 12.37
N PRO A 89 7.40 -20.41 11.44
CA PRO A 89 7.55 -19.34 10.47
C PRO A 89 7.41 -17.95 11.12
N GLY A 90 8.42 -17.08 10.91
CA GLY A 90 8.48 -15.72 11.44
C GLY A 90 7.90 -14.65 10.52
N TYR A 91 8.30 -13.41 10.76
CA TYR A 91 7.91 -12.19 10.04
C TYR A 91 9.12 -11.27 9.91
N LEU A 92 9.11 -10.40 8.91
CA LEU A 92 9.84 -9.14 8.96
C LEU A 92 9.05 -8.22 9.88
N GLN A 93 9.65 -7.77 10.96
CA GLN A 93 9.09 -6.77 11.88
C GLN A 93 9.76 -5.44 11.57
N LEU A 94 8.96 -4.47 11.16
CA LEU A 94 9.41 -3.10 10.91
C LEU A 94 9.42 -2.29 12.20
N THR A 95 8.37 -2.41 13.03
CA THR A 95 8.31 -1.82 14.38
C THR A 95 7.59 -2.75 15.33
N ASP A 96 7.88 -2.64 16.61
CA ASP A 96 7.03 -3.11 17.69
C ASP A 96 6.05 -1.99 18.13
N ALA A 97 5.29 -2.18 19.21
CA ALA A 97 4.38 -1.16 19.71
C ALA A 97 5.05 -0.14 20.67
N ALA A 98 6.36 0.05 20.57
CA ALA A 98 7.06 1.13 21.27
C ALA A 98 6.70 2.50 20.66
N LYS A 99 6.87 3.57 21.44
CA LYS A 99 6.64 4.93 20.96
C LYS A 99 7.88 5.50 20.30
N TYR A 100 7.67 6.25 19.22
CA TYR A 100 8.73 6.94 18.48
C TYR A 100 9.77 5.96 17.93
N ASP A 101 9.29 4.82 17.52
CA ASP A 101 10.05 3.77 16.85
C ASP A 101 9.91 3.90 15.32
N PHE A 102 10.90 3.39 14.59
CA PHE A 102 10.86 3.32 13.13
C PHE A 102 11.67 2.12 12.66
N GLY A 103 11.33 1.60 11.51
CA GLY A 103 12.09 0.56 10.85
C GLY A 103 11.82 0.54 9.35
N GLY A 104 12.82 0.14 8.60
CA GLY A 104 12.77 0.01 7.16
C GLY A 104 13.56 -1.17 6.66
N VAL A 105 13.27 -1.54 5.44
CA VAL A 105 14.01 -2.53 4.66
C VAL A 105 14.17 -2.00 3.26
N LEU A 106 15.39 -1.96 2.77
CA LEU A 106 15.75 -1.52 1.44
C LEU A 106 16.17 -2.71 0.59
N TYR A 107 15.85 -2.70 -0.69
CA TYR A 107 16.40 -3.61 -1.69
C TYR A 107 17.23 -2.78 -2.66
N ASP A 108 18.55 -2.71 -2.39
CA ASP A 108 19.49 -1.82 -3.09
C ASP A 108 20.16 -2.47 -4.31
N LYS A 109 19.37 -3.20 -5.09
CA LYS A 109 19.80 -3.70 -6.39
C LYS A 109 18.84 -3.27 -7.47
N ALA A 110 19.34 -2.56 -8.48
CA ALA A 110 18.54 -2.12 -9.61
C ALA A 110 17.90 -3.30 -10.37
N LEU A 111 16.59 -3.30 -10.46
CA LEU A 111 15.76 -4.25 -11.17
C LEU A 111 15.27 -3.62 -12.48
N ARG A 112 15.18 -4.40 -13.55
CA ARG A 112 14.63 -3.90 -14.82
C ARG A 112 13.12 -3.85 -14.79
N ASN A 113 12.57 -2.69 -15.19
CA ASN A 113 11.18 -2.55 -15.57
C ASN A 113 11.01 -3.04 -17.03
N GLN A 114 10.28 -4.12 -17.22
CA GLN A 114 9.99 -4.68 -18.55
C GLN A 114 8.49 -4.93 -18.66
N GLY A 115 7.77 -4.01 -19.33
CA GLY A 115 6.32 -4.11 -19.52
C GLY A 115 5.48 -3.78 -18.28
N GLY A 116 6.07 -3.16 -17.27
CA GLY A 116 5.43 -2.76 -16.02
C GLY A 116 5.82 -3.61 -14.80
N ILE A 117 5.34 -3.23 -13.64
CA ILE A 117 5.73 -3.77 -12.34
C ILE A 117 4.49 -4.28 -11.61
N GLU A 118 4.57 -5.46 -11.01
CA GLU A 118 3.59 -5.92 -10.03
C GLU A 118 4.30 -6.35 -8.74
N VAL A 119 3.80 -5.85 -7.63
CA VAL A 119 4.28 -6.19 -6.29
C VAL A 119 3.15 -6.77 -5.48
N THR A 120 3.37 -7.89 -4.82
CA THR A 120 2.43 -8.47 -3.88
C THR A 120 3.12 -8.80 -2.56
N PHE A 121 2.43 -8.55 -1.45
CA PHE A 121 2.92 -8.89 -0.11
C PHE A 121 1.76 -9.03 0.88
N ALA A 122 2.03 -9.64 2.01
CA ALA A 122 1.12 -9.63 3.15
C ALA A 122 1.62 -8.62 4.20
N GLN A 123 0.74 -7.70 4.63
CA GLN A 123 0.97 -6.77 5.70
C GLN A 123 0.14 -7.12 6.94
N TYR A 124 0.62 -6.68 8.12
CA TYR A 124 -0.07 -6.81 9.40
C TYR A 124 0.18 -5.56 10.22
N GLN A 125 -0.88 -4.91 10.68
CA GLN A 125 -0.86 -3.77 11.59
C GLN A 125 -1.80 -4.09 12.74
N TYR A 126 -1.30 -4.09 13.99
CA TYR A 126 -2.12 -4.55 15.11
C TYR A 126 -1.53 -4.25 16.48
N GLY A 127 -2.39 -4.34 17.49
CA GLY A 127 -2.02 -4.54 18.89
C GLY A 127 -1.48 -3.33 19.64
N GLY A 128 -1.52 -2.15 19.03
CA GLY A 128 -1.18 -0.89 19.66
C GLY A 128 -2.38 0.05 19.83
N THR A 129 -2.25 1.26 19.34
CA THR A 129 -3.26 2.33 19.41
C THR A 129 -3.53 2.98 18.04
N GLY A 130 -3.19 2.29 16.94
CA GLY A 130 -3.49 2.62 15.56
C GLY A 130 -2.55 3.69 14.96
N ALA A 131 -1.22 3.45 14.95
CA ALA A 131 -0.26 4.37 14.32
C ALA A 131 1.13 3.76 14.08
N ASP A 132 1.89 4.30 13.12
CA ASP A 132 1.45 5.26 12.10
C ASP A 132 0.89 4.53 10.90
N GLY A 133 1.59 3.51 10.37
CA GLY A 133 1.26 2.72 9.20
C GLY A 133 2.49 2.10 8.56
N ILE A 134 2.29 1.46 7.41
CA ILE A 134 3.35 0.85 6.58
C ILE A 134 3.38 1.54 5.22
N SER A 135 4.56 1.83 4.69
CA SER A 135 4.74 2.15 3.28
C SER A 135 5.48 1.04 2.53
N PHE A 136 5.15 0.90 1.25
CA PHE A 136 6.00 0.32 0.23
C PHE A 136 6.35 1.42 -0.76
N PHE A 137 7.61 1.52 -1.18
CA PHE A 137 8.00 2.55 -2.13
C PHE A 137 8.94 2.04 -3.20
N ILE A 138 8.94 2.74 -4.32
CA ILE A 138 9.82 2.54 -5.47
C ILE A 138 10.62 3.81 -5.68
N VAL A 139 11.91 3.66 -5.94
CA VAL A 139 12.82 4.74 -6.33
C VAL A 139 13.45 4.43 -7.70
N ASP A 140 14.04 5.43 -8.34
CA ASP A 140 14.86 5.24 -9.53
C ASP A 140 16.01 4.26 -9.24
N GLY A 141 16.29 3.36 -10.19
CA GLY A 141 17.33 2.35 -10.02
C GLY A 141 18.76 2.90 -10.00
N ASP A 142 18.96 4.13 -10.48
CA ASP A 142 20.26 4.82 -10.43
C ASP A 142 20.51 5.52 -9.07
N THR A 143 19.48 5.59 -8.19
CA THR A 143 19.60 6.14 -6.84
C THR A 143 20.52 5.29 -5.98
N ASP A 144 21.34 5.92 -5.14
CA ASP A 144 22.06 5.27 -4.04
C ASP A 144 21.06 5.17 -2.86
N LEU A 145 20.43 4.00 -2.74
CA LEU A 145 19.34 3.80 -1.79
C LEU A 145 19.91 3.29 -0.46
N ASP A 146 20.38 4.20 0.36
CA ASP A 146 21.02 3.91 1.65
C ASP A 146 20.19 4.31 2.88
N GLU A 147 19.14 5.11 2.72
CA GLU A 147 18.26 5.52 3.81
C GLU A 147 16.79 5.58 3.38
N VAL A 148 15.88 5.36 4.34
CA VAL A 148 14.45 5.64 4.17
C VAL A 148 14.20 7.15 4.30
N GLY A 149 13.07 7.63 3.78
CA GLY A 149 12.62 9.01 3.97
C GLY A 149 12.14 9.28 5.41
N ALA A 150 11.55 10.45 5.63
CA ALA A 150 11.09 10.86 6.94
C ALA A 150 10.02 9.91 7.52
N TYR A 151 10.14 9.56 8.79
CA TYR A 151 9.20 8.71 9.51
C TYR A 151 7.99 9.51 10.06
N GLY A 152 7.20 8.92 10.96
CA GLY A 152 5.92 9.48 11.37
C GLY A 152 4.92 9.46 10.22
N GLY A 153 4.16 10.51 10.04
CA GLY A 153 3.13 10.60 8.99
C GLY A 153 3.61 10.54 7.56
N SER A 154 4.92 10.55 7.33
CA SER A 154 5.52 10.37 5.99
C SER A 154 5.92 8.94 5.69
N LEU A 155 5.79 8.04 6.67
CA LEU A 155 5.95 6.59 6.54
C LEU A 155 7.26 6.17 5.83
N GLY A 156 8.36 6.93 6.01
CA GLY A 156 9.63 6.65 5.37
C GLY A 156 9.69 6.91 3.86
N TYR A 157 8.70 7.58 3.28
CA TYR A 157 8.69 7.94 1.86
C TYR A 157 8.80 9.44 1.61
N ALA A 158 7.89 10.24 2.15
CA ALA A 158 7.86 11.69 1.92
C ALA A 158 8.73 12.45 2.92
N GLN A 159 8.87 13.77 2.71
CA GLN A 159 9.56 14.68 3.63
C GLN A 159 8.69 15.03 4.85
N ILE A 160 9.34 15.58 5.87
CA ILE A 160 8.69 16.26 7.01
C ILE A 160 9.39 17.58 7.29
N GLU A 161 8.61 18.67 7.40
CA GLU A 161 9.01 19.93 7.99
C GLU A 161 8.48 20.00 9.43
N SER A 162 9.35 20.07 10.40
CA SER A 162 8.95 20.09 11.80
C SER A 162 9.75 21.08 12.65
N ARG A 163 9.19 21.42 13.82
CA ARG A 163 9.91 22.28 14.80
C ARG A 163 11.13 21.61 15.42
N GLN A 164 11.21 20.28 15.32
CA GLN A 164 12.32 19.46 15.82
C GLN A 164 13.46 19.34 14.80
N GLY A 165 13.23 19.75 13.57
CA GLY A 165 14.12 19.64 12.42
C GLY A 165 13.38 19.09 11.22
N ASP A 166 13.85 19.44 10.04
CA ASP A 166 13.33 18.96 8.79
C ASP A 166 14.03 17.64 8.44
N MET A 167 13.27 16.71 7.87
CA MET A 167 13.77 15.42 7.39
C MET A 167 13.37 15.26 5.92
N PRO A 168 14.32 14.92 5.03
CA PRO A 168 14.02 14.68 3.62
C PRO A 168 13.15 13.45 3.43
N GLY A 169 12.48 13.37 2.29
CA GLY A 169 11.90 12.12 1.79
C GLY A 169 12.99 11.20 1.21
N VAL A 170 12.62 10.00 0.82
CA VAL A 170 13.54 9.04 0.21
C VAL A 170 14.12 9.62 -1.09
N GLU A 171 15.42 9.47 -1.28
CA GLU A 171 16.10 9.94 -2.48
C GLU A 171 15.59 9.22 -3.73
N GLY A 172 15.46 9.96 -4.84
CA GLY A 172 14.99 9.40 -6.11
C GLY A 172 13.60 8.77 -6.08
N GLY A 173 12.75 9.18 -5.13
CA GLY A 173 11.41 8.63 -4.97
C GLY A 173 10.58 8.73 -6.23
N TYR A 174 10.03 7.59 -6.71
CA TYR A 174 9.10 7.52 -7.84
C TYR A 174 7.66 7.35 -7.40
N LEU A 175 7.39 6.40 -6.52
CA LEU A 175 6.04 6.09 -6.03
C LEU A 175 6.09 5.55 -4.60
N GLY A 176 5.28 6.14 -3.71
CA GLY A 176 5.05 5.63 -2.36
C GLY A 176 3.60 5.21 -2.16
N LEU A 177 3.40 3.96 -1.77
CA LEU A 177 2.13 3.42 -1.32
C LEU A 177 2.09 3.47 0.21
N GLY A 178 1.19 4.25 0.79
CA GLY A 178 0.91 4.27 2.22
C GLY A 178 -0.29 3.40 2.58
N LEU A 179 -0.10 2.49 3.51
CA LEU A 179 -1.12 1.72 4.21
C LEU A 179 -1.21 2.35 5.61
N ASP A 180 -2.00 3.41 5.72
CA ASP A 180 -1.89 4.43 6.76
C ASP A 180 -2.98 4.28 7.83
N ALA A 181 -2.66 3.58 8.92
CA ALA A 181 -3.59 3.38 10.03
C ALA A 181 -3.90 4.70 10.75
N TRP A 182 -2.91 5.58 10.94
CA TRP A 182 -3.12 6.86 11.60
C TRP A 182 -3.83 7.89 10.73
N GLY A 183 -3.54 7.92 9.42
CA GLY A 183 -4.28 8.69 8.45
C GLY A 183 -3.70 10.04 8.05
N ASN A 184 -2.43 10.31 8.27
CA ASN A 184 -1.82 11.60 7.88
C ASN A 184 -0.88 11.52 6.67
N PHE A 185 -0.62 10.34 6.12
CA PHE A 185 0.12 10.19 4.86
C PHE A 185 -0.65 10.79 3.67
N SER A 186 -1.98 10.76 3.69
CA SER A 186 -2.83 11.41 2.69
C SER A 186 -3.03 12.92 2.90
N ALA A 187 -2.47 13.50 3.98
CA ALA A 187 -2.59 14.91 4.31
C ALA A 187 -1.35 15.71 3.90
N ASP A 188 -1.56 16.92 3.36
CA ASP A 188 -0.48 17.88 3.09
C ASP A 188 -0.25 18.78 4.31
N THR A 189 0.13 18.15 5.41
CA THR A 189 0.57 18.79 6.64
C THR A 189 2.05 18.48 6.86
N GLU A 190 2.72 19.21 7.71
CA GLU A 190 4.15 18.99 8.05
C GLU A 190 5.06 18.99 6.80
N GLY A 191 4.82 19.88 5.84
CA GLY A 191 5.65 20.03 4.62
C GLY A 191 5.32 19.07 3.48
N ARG A 192 4.53 18.01 3.70
CA ARG A 192 4.06 17.18 2.59
C ARG A 192 3.28 18.00 1.58
N GLY A 193 3.54 17.79 0.30
CA GLY A 193 2.95 18.57 -0.78
C GLY A 193 3.67 19.90 -1.10
N THR A 194 4.82 20.19 -0.46
CA THR A 194 5.69 21.31 -0.86
C THR A 194 6.20 21.11 -2.28
N GLY A 195 6.09 22.14 -3.12
CA GLY A 195 6.45 22.08 -4.54
C GLY A 195 5.38 21.44 -5.46
N CYS A 196 4.29 20.91 -4.90
CA CYS A 196 3.25 20.24 -5.69
C CYS A 196 2.30 21.22 -6.36
N PRO A 197 1.89 20.96 -7.62
CA PRO A 197 0.82 21.69 -8.27
C PRO A 197 -0.52 21.44 -7.56
N GLU A 198 -1.47 22.36 -7.67
CA GLU A 198 -2.72 22.33 -6.90
C GLU A 198 -3.56 21.06 -7.14
N GLU A 199 -3.54 20.51 -8.34
CA GLU A 199 -4.23 19.29 -8.75
C GLU A 199 -3.65 18.00 -8.12
N HIS A 200 -2.40 18.06 -7.61
CA HIS A 200 -1.72 16.98 -6.93
C HIS A 200 -1.45 17.28 -5.44
N ARG A 201 -2.25 18.16 -4.88
CA ARG A 201 -2.29 18.45 -3.45
C ARG A 201 -3.41 17.63 -2.78
N ALA A 202 -3.22 17.35 -1.50
CA ALA A 202 -4.29 16.77 -0.69
C ALA A 202 -5.58 17.61 -0.74
N PRO A 203 -6.77 17.02 -0.57
CA PRO A 203 -8.02 17.78 -0.45
C PRO A 203 -7.93 18.85 0.65
N GLY A 204 -8.60 19.99 0.45
CA GLY A 204 -8.47 21.15 1.33
C GLY A 204 -8.68 20.87 2.82
N HIS A 205 -9.57 19.95 3.17
CA HIS A 205 -9.81 19.53 4.56
C HIS A 205 -8.64 18.74 5.17
N LEU A 206 -7.77 18.16 4.35
CA LEU A 206 -6.55 17.44 4.78
C LEU A 206 -5.27 18.31 4.66
N ARG A 207 -5.41 19.63 4.49
CA ARG A 207 -4.29 20.59 4.44
C ARG A 207 -4.19 21.46 5.69
N THR A 208 -5.06 21.28 6.66
CA THR A 208 -5.17 22.19 7.81
C THR A 208 -5.05 21.47 9.15
N GLY A 209 -4.31 22.07 10.07
CA GLY A 209 -4.14 21.55 11.41
C GLY A 209 -3.47 20.17 11.42
N ALA A 210 -4.04 19.26 12.17
CA ALA A 210 -3.68 17.84 12.16
C ALA A 210 -4.91 16.98 11.74
N ASN A 211 -5.66 17.48 10.76
CA ASN A 211 -6.73 16.72 10.13
C ASN A 211 -6.14 15.51 9.42
N ARG A 212 -6.81 14.38 9.53
CA ARG A 212 -6.37 13.12 8.95
C ARG A 212 -7.54 12.19 8.62
N ALA A 213 -7.26 11.19 7.81
CA ALA A 213 -8.21 10.12 7.47
C ALA A 213 -7.62 8.79 7.96
N PRO A 214 -7.92 8.33 9.19
CA PRO A 214 -7.43 7.07 9.69
C PRO A 214 -7.80 5.90 8.79
N ASP A 215 -6.90 4.90 8.74
CA ASP A 215 -7.18 3.64 8.08
C ASP A 215 -7.42 3.78 6.57
N ASN A 216 -6.54 4.53 5.90
CA ASN A 216 -6.64 4.77 4.47
C ASN A 216 -5.46 4.19 3.68
N VAL A 217 -5.67 4.06 2.37
CA VAL A 217 -4.64 3.78 1.38
C VAL A 217 -4.40 5.05 0.56
N ALA A 218 -3.15 5.44 0.40
CA ALA A 218 -2.79 6.59 -0.40
C ALA A 218 -1.56 6.32 -1.27
N LEU A 219 -1.49 7.00 -2.42
CA LEU A 219 -0.36 7.00 -3.33
C LEU A 219 0.24 8.40 -3.39
N ARG A 220 1.54 8.50 -3.20
CA ARG A 220 2.32 9.72 -3.44
C ARG A 220 3.30 9.50 -4.59
N GLY A 221 3.43 10.49 -5.43
CA GLY A 221 4.25 10.48 -6.64
C GLY A 221 5.70 10.84 -6.40
N PRO A 222 6.43 11.17 -7.48
CA PRO A 222 7.85 11.47 -7.41
C PRO A 222 8.19 12.61 -6.48
N GLY A 223 9.38 12.51 -5.87
CA GLY A 223 9.96 13.55 -5.02
C GLY A 223 11.42 13.31 -4.74
N ASP A 224 12.10 14.38 -4.29
CA ASP A 224 13.49 14.36 -3.87
C ASP A 224 13.74 15.41 -2.77
N GLY A 225 14.49 15.03 -1.75
CA GLY A 225 14.79 15.90 -0.62
C GLY A 225 13.54 16.44 0.09
N MET A 226 13.33 17.76 0.03
CA MET A 226 12.24 18.45 0.73
C MET A 226 11.07 18.85 -0.19
N GLU A 227 11.04 18.40 -1.44
CA GLU A 227 10.02 18.80 -2.42
C GLU A 227 9.47 17.60 -3.20
N GLY A 228 8.23 17.74 -3.65
CA GLY A 228 7.53 16.67 -4.36
C GLY A 228 6.77 15.74 -3.44
N TYR A 229 6.79 14.45 -3.73
CA TYR A 229 5.98 13.42 -3.06
C TYR A 229 4.50 13.78 -3.04
N CYS A 230 4.02 14.30 -4.17
CA CYS A 230 2.68 14.84 -4.32
C CYS A 230 1.61 13.76 -4.15
N LEU A 231 0.48 14.09 -3.55
CA LEU A 231 -0.62 13.14 -3.42
C LEU A 231 -1.24 12.87 -4.79
N LEU A 232 -1.19 11.62 -5.26
CA LEU A 232 -1.79 11.19 -6.53
C LEU A 232 -3.21 10.65 -6.34
N ALA A 233 -3.43 9.87 -5.29
CA ALA A 233 -4.73 9.31 -4.95
C ALA A 233 -4.80 8.93 -3.47
N THR A 234 -6.02 8.88 -2.94
CA THR A 234 -6.30 8.44 -1.57
C THR A 234 -7.70 7.85 -1.48
N THR A 235 -7.90 6.89 -0.58
CA THR A 235 -9.23 6.39 -0.20
C THR A 235 -9.94 7.30 0.82
N ALA A 236 -9.26 8.33 1.33
CA ALA A 236 -9.86 9.30 2.24
C ALA A 236 -11.04 10.02 1.59
N THR A 237 -12.14 10.19 2.34
CA THR A 237 -13.35 10.89 1.92
C THR A 237 -13.42 12.28 2.56
N ASP A 238 -14.40 13.09 2.16
CA ASP A 238 -14.71 14.37 2.80
C ASP A 238 -15.71 14.24 3.97
N GLU A 239 -16.14 13.02 4.28
CA GLU A 239 -17.03 12.75 5.40
C GLU A 239 -16.29 12.88 6.72
N LYS A 240 -16.68 13.87 7.52
CA LYS A 240 -16.14 14.00 8.88
C LYS A 240 -16.75 12.96 9.81
N ILE A 241 -15.93 12.02 10.27
CA ILE A 241 -16.35 10.92 11.15
C ILE A 241 -16.09 11.19 12.64
N GLY A 242 -15.33 12.22 12.97
CA GLY A 242 -15.00 12.54 14.35
C GLY A 242 -14.10 13.74 14.53
N THR A 243 -13.67 13.95 15.77
CA THR A 243 -12.74 15.03 16.14
C THR A 243 -11.69 14.46 17.12
N HIS A 244 -10.44 14.79 16.88
CA HIS A 244 -9.32 14.53 17.76
C HIS A 244 -8.81 15.86 18.33
N PRO A 245 -8.17 15.91 19.52
CA PRO A 245 -7.67 17.16 20.10
C PRO A 245 -6.75 18.02 19.20
N ARG A 246 -6.18 17.42 18.15
CA ARG A 246 -5.28 18.10 17.20
C ARG A 246 -5.94 18.45 15.86
N GLY A 247 -7.07 17.83 15.50
CA GLY A 247 -7.73 18.03 14.21
C GLY A 247 -8.96 17.16 14.03
N ASP A 248 -9.60 17.29 12.88
CA ASP A 248 -10.77 16.50 12.52
C ASP A 248 -10.37 15.16 11.88
N LEU A 249 -11.22 14.15 12.06
CA LEU A 249 -11.08 12.83 11.46
C LEU A 249 -12.07 12.68 10.31
N TYR A 250 -11.55 12.17 9.20
CA TYR A 250 -12.32 11.92 7.99
C TYR A 250 -12.38 10.43 7.70
N GLY A 251 -13.43 10.00 7.00
CA GLY A 251 -13.64 8.61 6.65
C GLY A 251 -12.76 8.11 5.51
N THR A 252 -12.84 6.83 5.24
CA THR A 252 -12.19 6.17 4.13
C THR A 252 -13.21 5.33 3.35
N ASP A 253 -12.98 5.16 2.06
CA ASP A 253 -13.87 4.41 1.16
C ASP A 253 -13.26 3.05 0.80
N PHE A 254 -13.27 2.13 1.77
CA PHE A 254 -13.00 0.71 1.54
C PHE A 254 -13.62 -0.19 2.65
N PRO A 255 -13.78 -1.50 2.39
CA PRO A 255 -14.74 -2.33 3.14
C PRO A 255 -14.31 -2.68 4.57
N GLU A 256 -13.01 -2.66 4.88
CA GLU A 256 -12.47 -3.13 6.16
C GLU A 256 -11.25 -2.32 6.58
N SER A 257 -10.90 -2.38 7.87
CA SER A 257 -9.71 -1.73 8.40
C SER A 257 -8.40 -2.38 7.95
N LEU A 258 -7.35 -1.58 7.85
CA LEU A 258 -5.96 -2.03 7.68
C LEU A 258 -5.39 -2.55 9.01
N GLU A 259 -5.69 -1.84 10.11
CA GLU A 259 -5.29 -2.17 11.47
C GLU A 259 -6.36 -3.02 12.15
N MET A 260 -5.94 -4.00 12.96
CA MET A 260 -6.82 -4.89 13.70
C MET A 260 -6.32 -5.11 15.14
N PRO A 261 -7.17 -5.50 16.07
CA PRO A 261 -6.74 -5.71 17.47
C PRO A 261 -5.71 -6.82 17.66
N THR A 262 -5.70 -7.83 16.78
CA THR A 262 -4.86 -9.03 16.95
C THR A 262 -4.14 -9.43 15.67
N LEU A 263 -2.97 -10.07 15.81
CA LEU A 263 -2.21 -10.64 14.69
C LEU A 263 -3.05 -11.60 13.82
N ALA A 264 -3.93 -12.38 14.44
CA ALA A 264 -4.74 -13.37 13.71
C ALA A 264 -5.74 -12.71 12.74
N GLU A 265 -6.18 -11.50 13.03
CA GLU A 265 -7.16 -10.74 12.25
C GLU A 265 -6.49 -9.73 11.29
N ALA A 266 -5.23 -9.34 11.58
CA ALA A 266 -4.55 -8.21 10.94
C ALA A 266 -4.03 -8.48 9.53
N LYS A 267 -4.08 -9.73 9.04
CA LYS A 267 -3.56 -10.06 7.71
C LYS A 267 -4.34 -9.35 6.61
N ARG A 268 -3.64 -8.59 5.76
CA ARG A 268 -4.13 -8.09 4.48
C ARG A 268 -3.15 -8.46 3.39
N LEU A 269 -3.64 -8.92 2.24
CA LEU A 269 -2.80 -9.06 1.06
C LEU A 269 -2.91 -7.78 0.25
N VAL A 270 -1.77 -7.28 -0.20
CA VAL A 270 -1.68 -6.05 -0.99
C VAL A 270 -1.09 -6.37 -2.34
N LYS A 271 -1.65 -5.80 -3.40
CA LYS A 271 -1.12 -5.87 -4.75
C LYS A 271 -1.08 -4.48 -5.34
N LEU A 272 0.12 -4.05 -5.72
CA LEU A 272 0.39 -2.83 -6.47
C LEU A 272 0.76 -3.23 -7.89
N LYS A 273 0.10 -2.64 -8.90
CA LYS A 273 0.47 -2.81 -10.31
C LYS A 273 0.69 -1.44 -10.94
N ILE A 274 1.76 -1.34 -11.72
CA ILE A 274 2.16 -0.15 -12.49
C ILE A 274 2.30 -0.59 -13.94
N THR A 275 1.61 0.05 -14.88
CA THR A 275 1.72 -0.25 -16.32
C THR A 275 2.97 0.41 -16.92
N ASP A 276 3.41 -0.08 -18.10
CA ASP A 276 4.55 0.45 -18.85
C ASP A 276 4.05 1.43 -19.93
N ASP A 277 3.54 2.56 -19.48
CA ASP A 277 3.02 3.64 -20.33
C ASP A 277 3.77 4.93 -20.02
N ALA A 278 3.74 5.91 -20.93
CA ALA A 278 4.32 7.24 -20.70
C ALA A 278 3.67 7.98 -19.49
N GLU A 279 2.42 7.65 -19.20
CA GLU A 279 1.70 8.02 -17.98
C GLU A 279 1.12 6.74 -17.36
N PRO A 280 1.91 6.00 -16.57
CA PRO A 280 1.50 4.72 -16.05
C PRO A 280 0.20 4.76 -15.26
N THR A 281 -0.65 3.77 -15.47
CA THR A 281 -1.77 3.50 -14.59
C THR A 281 -1.26 2.71 -13.39
N VAL A 282 -1.52 3.22 -12.20
CA VAL A 282 -1.22 2.56 -10.94
C VAL A 282 -2.52 2.08 -10.32
N THR A 283 -2.55 0.80 -9.95
CA THR A 283 -3.68 0.20 -9.26
C THR A 283 -3.25 -0.44 -7.96
N VAL A 284 -4.07 -0.29 -6.93
CA VAL A 284 -3.89 -0.97 -5.65
C VAL A 284 -5.11 -1.84 -5.38
N ASP A 285 -4.87 -3.13 -5.21
CA ASP A 285 -5.88 -4.08 -4.78
C ASP A 285 -5.51 -4.60 -3.37
N VAL A 286 -6.51 -4.74 -2.51
CA VAL A 286 -6.35 -5.31 -1.16
C VAL A 286 -7.32 -6.47 -0.99
N ASP A 287 -6.82 -7.61 -0.50
CA ASP A 287 -7.66 -8.70 0.02
C ASP A 287 -7.68 -8.60 1.54
N PHE A 288 -8.84 -8.29 2.08
CA PHE A 288 -9.07 -8.13 3.52
C PHE A 288 -9.25 -9.46 4.25
N MET A 289 -9.06 -10.58 3.55
CA MET A 289 -9.17 -11.95 4.09
C MET A 289 -10.58 -12.32 4.59
N GLN A 290 -11.61 -11.65 4.07
CA GLN A 290 -13.03 -11.94 4.38
C GLN A 290 -13.62 -13.07 3.53
N GLY A 291 -12.88 -13.55 2.51
CA GLY A 291 -13.30 -14.63 1.62
C GLY A 291 -13.94 -14.18 0.30
N ASP A 292 -14.00 -12.89 0.06
CA ASP A 292 -14.49 -12.24 -1.17
C ASP A 292 -13.36 -11.84 -2.15
N GLY A 293 -12.09 -12.02 -1.72
CA GLY A 293 -10.90 -11.85 -2.55
C GLY A 293 -10.45 -10.40 -2.69
N TRP A 294 -9.90 -10.07 -3.86
CA TRP A 294 -9.28 -8.77 -4.12
C TRP A 294 -10.30 -7.65 -4.37
N HIS A 295 -10.14 -6.53 -3.66
CA HIS A 295 -10.88 -5.29 -3.87
C HIS A 295 -9.96 -4.24 -4.46
N ARG A 296 -10.33 -3.63 -5.60
CA ARG A 296 -9.66 -2.46 -6.13
C ARG A 296 -9.95 -1.27 -5.22
N VAL A 297 -8.93 -0.81 -4.47
CA VAL A 297 -9.08 0.31 -3.53
C VAL A 297 -8.61 1.63 -4.14
N LEU A 298 -7.60 1.61 -5.02
CA LEU A 298 -7.15 2.80 -5.76
C LEU A 298 -6.83 2.47 -7.22
N GLU A 299 -7.11 3.45 -8.08
CA GLU A 299 -6.64 3.51 -9.46
C GLU A 299 -6.35 4.97 -9.81
N THR A 300 -5.15 5.23 -10.31
CA THR A 300 -4.75 6.59 -10.73
C THR A 300 -3.70 6.51 -11.83
N ARG A 301 -3.36 7.67 -12.41
CA ARG A 301 -2.22 7.81 -13.30
C ARG A 301 -1.10 8.56 -12.61
N VAL A 302 0.13 8.14 -12.88
CA VAL A 302 1.33 8.89 -12.52
C VAL A 302 1.68 9.79 -13.69
N PRO A 303 1.88 11.11 -13.50
CA PRO A 303 2.17 12.03 -14.61
C PRO A 303 3.63 11.94 -15.11
N HIS A 304 4.33 10.89 -14.77
CA HIS A 304 5.71 10.62 -15.14
C HIS A 304 5.90 9.15 -15.48
N GLU A 305 6.65 8.86 -16.53
CA GLU A 305 7.03 7.51 -16.91
C GLU A 305 7.74 6.79 -15.75
N ALA A 306 7.49 5.48 -15.63
CA ALA A 306 8.21 4.68 -14.65
C ALA A 306 9.68 4.53 -15.06
N PRO A 307 10.63 4.51 -14.12
CA PRO A 307 12.04 4.38 -14.44
C PRO A 307 12.34 3.03 -15.11
N ASP A 308 13.29 3.01 -16.03
CA ASP A 308 13.78 1.81 -16.75
C ASP A 308 14.32 0.73 -15.81
N THR A 309 14.92 1.19 -14.71
CA THR A 309 15.35 0.35 -13.58
C THR A 309 14.85 0.96 -12.28
N PHE A 310 14.55 0.11 -11.30
CA PHE A 310 14.04 0.56 -10.03
C PHE A 310 14.65 -0.21 -8.87
N LYS A 311 14.68 0.43 -7.71
CA LYS A 311 14.89 -0.18 -6.40
C LYS A 311 13.64 0.04 -5.56
N PHE A 312 13.53 -0.63 -4.42
CA PHE A 312 12.33 -0.52 -3.59
C PHE A 312 12.64 -0.71 -2.11
N GLY A 313 11.68 -0.33 -1.28
CA GLY A 313 11.76 -0.57 0.16
C GLY A 313 10.40 -0.62 0.84
N PHE A 314 10.44 -1.02 2.11
CA PHE A 314 9.36 -0.86 3.07
C PHE A 314 9.82 0.03 4.19
N ALA A 315 8.92 0.81 4.76
CA ALA A 315 9.17 1.52 5.98
C ALA A 315 7.91 1.57 6.85
N SER A 316 8.11 1.76 8.12
CA SER A 316 7.08 1.97 9.11
C SER A 316 7.59 2.83 10.25
N SER A 317 6.67 3.41 10.99
CA SER A 317 7.00 4.16 12.19
C SER A 317 5.85 4.18 13.18
N THR A 318 6.15 4.60 14.40
CA THR A 318 5.19 4.90 15.44
C THR A 318 5.46 6.30 15.99
N GLY A 319 4.44 6.92 16.56
CA GLY A 319 4.55 8.23 17.20
C GLY A 319 4.17 8.20 18.67
N GLY A 320 3.26 9.08 19.06
CA GLY A 320 2.60 9.02 20.38
C GLY A 320 1.56 7.89 20.48
N ALA A 321 0.99 7.47 19.35
CA ALA A 321 0.23 6.24 19.14
C ALA A 321 1.14 5.21 18.46
N THR A 322 0.79 3.93 18.51
CA THR A 322 1.70 2.81 18.19
C THR A 322 0.96 1.63 17.58
N ASP A 323 1.67 0.79 16.83
CA ASP A 323 1.26 -0.55 16.43
C ASP A 323 2.47 -1.45 16.20
N VAL A 324 2.23 -2.76 16.13
CA VAL A 324 3.16 -3.72 15.59
C VAL A 324 2.96 -3.78 14.07
N HIS A 325 4.03 -3.57 13.31
CA HIS A 325 4.00 -3.58 11.85
C HIS A 325 4.85 -4.72 11.28
N LEU A 326 4.21 -5.64 10.55
CA LEU A 326 4.90 -6.82 10.02
C LEU A 326 4.63 -7.01 8.53
N ILE A 327 5.62 -7.62 7.83
CA ILE A 327 5.55 -8.00 6.41
C ILE A 327 5.85 -9.49 6.23
N ARG A 328 5.21 -10.12 5.23
CA ARG A 328 5.50 -11.46 4.72
C ARG A 328 5.24 -11.58 3.22
N HIS A 329 5.84 -12.60 2.61
CA HIS A 329 5.51 -13.12 1.28
C HIS A 329 5.57 -12.06 0.18
N LEU A 330 6.68 -11.31 0.15
CA LEU A 330 6.97 -10.37 -0.92
C LEU A 330 7.23 -11.10 -2.25
N ARG A 331 6.62 -10.60 -3.31
CA ARG A 331 6.94 -10.92 -4.71
C ARG A 331 6.99 -9.63 -5.52
N VAL A 332 8.03 -9.49 -6.30
CA VAL A 332 8.18 -8.41 -7.29
C VAL A 332 8.31 -9.06 -8.65
N GLU A 333 7.42 -8.71 -9.56
CA GLU A 333 7.30 -9.29 -10.90
C GLU A 333 7.25 -8.18 -11.95
N THR A 334 7.67 -8.49 -13.16
CA THR A 334 7.52 -7.61 -14.33
C THR A 334 6.76 -8.36 -15.42
N PHE A 335 6.16 -7.61 -16.36
CA PHE A 335 5.41 -8.19 -17.47
C PHE A 335 6.32 -8.32 -18.70
N ALA A 336 6.25 -9.45 -19.42
CA ALA A 336 7.09 -9.72 -20.59
C ALA A 336 6.26 -9.74 -21.88
#